data_793e4f36f8d9d56a7cc7da7579121c88
#
_entry.id   793e4f36f8d9d56a7cc7da7579121c88
#
_cell.length_a   1.000
_cell.length_b   1.000
_cell.length_c   1.000
_cell.angle_alpha   90.00
_cell.angle_beta   90.00
_cell.angle_gamma   90.00
#
_symmetry.space_group_name_H-M   'P 1'
#
loop_
_entity.id
_entity.type
_entity.pdbx_description
1 polymer ?
#
loop_
_entity_poly.entity_id
_entity_poly.type
_entity_poly.pdbx_seq_one_letter_code
_entity_poly.pdbx_strand_id
1 'polypeptide(L)'
;MVSRRRSFTSSFKAWSLGESLLASTWNRRTFGAIREARASSFLLRPFMAVKKTISASVMGQADIHFFFMSSSSFLYDFAICNYCLLCYNLNELTPRREQAREEIHRPAHGRLFRPINHERKQQINMEKLNVVALFGGQSSEHVVSCMSVQNVAANINKEKYNVILVGITEEGRWLKVDSLDEVKNDTWRTSGSRAVLSPDATEKVLWVIRHGKAEKIPVDVVFPVLHGLYGEDGTVQGILELAQIPYVGCGVLASAVSMDKLSTKLIVKNLGIRQAEYVPVMKEELEQMDQVAKRVEDAFPYPVFIKPSNAGSSRGVSRADDRKSLENGLKEAALHDRRILVEEMIVGHEVECAVFGGGKEEVRASGVGEILAAADFYDFDAKYYNSDSRTVVDPELPGNAAEEIRESAVRIFKAVDGYGLSRVDFFVKEDGEVVFNEINTMPGFTAISMYPMLWEARGVGKEKLVDDLLEHALKRYER
;
A
#
# COMPACT_ATOMS: atom_id res chain seq x y z
N MET A 1 -22.05 53.95 25.10
CA MET A 1 -22.87 53.41 26.17
C MET A 1 -22.43 51.98 26.45
N VAL A 2 -21.89 51.79 27.56
CA VAL A 2 -21.47 50.73 28.38
C VAL A 2 -22.30 49.45 28.26
N SER A 3 -21.70 48.33 27.87
CA SER A 3 -21.72 47.01 28.48
C SER A 3 -21.52 45.90 27.46
N ARG A 4 -20.34 45.38 27.39
CA ARG A 4 -19.97 43.99 27.04
C ARG A 4 -18.43 43.82 26.99
N ARG A 5 -17.81 43.99 28.15
CA ARG A 5 -16.43 43.56 28.38
C ARG A 5 -16.36 42.86 29.74
N ARG A 6 -16.94 41.65 29.84
CA ARG A 6 -16.70 40.75 30.98
C ARG A 6 -17.05 39.31 30.59
N SER A 7 -16.29 38.68 29.71
CA SER A 7 -16.37 37.21 29.57
C SER A 7 -15.11 36.54 29.09
N PHE A 8 -14.02 37.25 28.80
CA PHE A 8 -12.81 36.67 28.26
C PHE A 8 -11.72 36.34 29.29
N THR A 9 -11.84 36.80 30.54
CA THR A 9 -10.81 36.58 31.57
C THR A 9 -11.06 35.36 32.48
N SER A 10 -12.28 34.78 32.48
CA SER A 10 -12.59 33.61 33.31
C SER A 10 -12.18 32.28 32.64
N SER A 11 -12.15 32.21 31.31
CA SER A 11 -11.77 30.99 30.58
C SER A 11 -10.28 30.66 30.69
N PHE A 12 -9.42 31.69 30.71
CA PHE A 12 -7.97 31.49 30.81
C PHE A 12 -7.49 31.03 32.19
N LYS A 13 -8.17 31.43 33.28
CA LYS A 13 -7.85 30.97 34.64
C LYS A 13 -8.27 29.52 34.90
N ALA A 14 -9.34 29.06 34.26
CA ALA A 14 -9.81 27.69 34.37
C ALA A 14 -8.87 26.71 33.66
N TRP A 15 -8.26 27.13 32.53
CA TRP A 15 -7.31 26.32 31.79
C TRP A 15 -5.96 26.15 32.53
N SER A 16 -5.44 27.21 33.13
CA SER A 16 -4.20 27.14 33.93
C SER A 16 -4.33 26.31 35.22
N LEU A 17 -5.54 26.23 35.81
CA LEU A 17 -5.82 25.40 36.96
C LEU A 17 -5.99 23.90 36.58
N GLY A 18 -6.47 23.61 35.39
CA GLY A 18 -6.61 22.25 34.87
C GLY A 18 -5.24 21.59 34.62
N GLU A 19 -4.27 22.28 34.02
CA GLU A 19 -2.94 21.75 33.78
C GLU A 19 -2.15 21.50 35.07
N SER A 20 -2.28 22.36 36.08
CA SER A 20 -1.60 22.15 37.37
C SER A 20 -2.17 20.94 38.15
N LEU A 21 -3.46 20.66 38.00
CA LEU A 21 -4.10 19.48 38.65
C LEU A 21 -3.75 18.17 37.93
N LEU A 22 -3.64 18.18 36.59
CA LEU A 22 -3.20 17.00 35.81
C LEU A 22 -1.73 16.67 36.07
N ALA A 23 -0.86 17.66 36.15
CA ALA A 23 0.55 17.46 36.46
C ALA A 23 0.75 16.93 37.88
N SER A 24 -0.04 17.39 38.88
CA SER A 24 0.05 16.91 40.27
C SER A 24 -0.50 15.49 40.44
N THR A 25 -1.54 15.11 39.72
CA THR A 25 -2.11 13.76 39.77
C THR A 25 -1.20 12.75 39.04
N TRP A 26 -0.54 13.15 37.95
CA TRP A 26 0.40 12.27 37.25
C TRP A 26 1.65 11.97 38.09
N ASN A 27 2.18 13.00 38.74
CA ASN A 27 3.35 12.83 39.61
C ASN A 27 3.09 11.95 40.84
N ARG A 28 1.87 11.98 41.42
CA ARG A 28 1.51 11.11 42.58
C ARG A 28 1.32 9.64 42.15
N ARG A 29 0.80 9.33 40.95
CA ARG A 29 0.66 7.95 40.49
C ARG A 29 2.00 7.32 40.15
N THR A 30 2.91 8.06 39.51
CA THR A 30 4.25 7.56 39.16
C THR A 30 5.12 7.33 40.40
N PHE A 31 5.01 8.18 41.44
CA PHE A 31 5.72 7.96 42.70
C PHE A 31 5.14 6.79 43.51
N GLY A 32 3.83 6.54 43.47
CA GLY A 32 3.21 5.38 44.08
C GLY A 32 3.70 4.06 43.49
N ALA A 33 3.75 3.95 42.17
CA ALA A 33 4.21 2.75 41.47
C ALA A 33 5.70 2.43 41.76
N ILE A 34 6.54 3.45 41.90
CA ILE A 34 7.96 3.28 42.24
C ILE A 34 8.13 2.84 43.71
N ARG A 35 7.23 3.25 44.59
CA ARG A 35 7.26 2.86 46.02
C ARG A 35 6.80 1.42 46.25
N GLU A 36 5.78 0.95 45.53
CA GLU A 36 5.33 -0.44 45.55
C GLU A 36 6.32 -1.40 44.90
N ALA A 37 7.01 -1.00 43.84
CA ALA A 37 8.06 -1.80 43.22
C ALA A 37 9.30 -1.99 44.08
N ARG A 38 9.53 -1.13 45.13
CA ARG A 38 10.58 -1.31 46.13
C ARG A 38 10.20 -2.27 47.28
N ALA A 39 8.92 -2.56 47.45
CA ALA A 39 8.43 -3.45 48.51
C ALA A 39 8.39 -4.94 48.10
N SER A 40 8.43 -5.26 46.81
CA SER A 40 8.50 -6.64 46.30
C SER A 40 9.94 -7.04 46.00
N SER A 41 10.59 -7.66 46.97
CA SER A 41 11.99 -8.12 46.90
C SER A 41 12.25 -9.25 45.88
N PHE A 42 11.28 -9.63 45.07
CA PHE A 42 11.38 -10.77 44.13
C PHE A 42 11.84 -10.44 42.72
N LEU A 43 11.71 -9.19 42.26
CA LEU A 43 12.08 -8.77 40.89
C LEU A 43 13.49 -8.17 40.79
N LEU A 44 14.19 -7.91 41.90
CA LEU A 44 15.52 -7.30 41.89
C LEU A 44 16.69 -8.31 42.00
N ARG A 45 16.43 -9.56 42.35
CA ARG A 45 17.50 -10.58 42.49
C ARG A 45 18.21 -10.96 41.17
N PRO A 46 17.54 -11.14 40.01
CA PRO A 46 18.23 -11.42 38.75
C PRO A 46 19.07 -10.23 38.25
N PHE A 47 18.63 -9.01 38.52
CA PHE A 47 19.35 -7.79 38.04
C PHE A 47 20.66 -7.53 38.82
N MET A 48 20.71 -7.88 40.11
CA MET A 48 21.93 -7.74 40.92
C MET A 48 22.97 -8.82 40.60
N ALA A 49 22.55 -10.02 40.22
CA ALA A 49 23.45 -11.10 39.80
C ALA A 49 24.17 -10.78 38.47
N VAL A 50 23.48 -10.20 37.49
CA VAL A 50 24.05 -9.76 36.24
C VAL A 50 25.07 -8.63 36.45
N LYS A 51 24.78 -7.68 37.34
CA LYS A 51 25.69 -6.58 37.67
C LYS A 51 27.00 -7.05 38.36
N LYS A 52 26.94 -8.11 39.16
CA LYS A 52 28.14 -8.69 39.83
C LYS A 52 29.01 -9.48 38.85
N THR A 53 28.41 -10.17 37.89
CA THR A 53 29.15 -10.97 36.86
C THR A 53 29.87 -10.07 35.86
N ILE A 54 29.25 -8.95 35.46
CA ILE A 54 29.86 -7.99 34.55
C ILE A 54 31.02 -7.21 35.20
N SER A 55 30.90 -6.90 36.50
CA SER A 55 31.97 -6.21 37.24
C SER A 55 33.26 -7.02 37.39
N ALA A 56 33.20 -8.35 37.33
CA ALA A 56 34.37 -9.21 37.51
C ALA A 56 35.13 -9.53 36.21
N SER A 57 34.51 -9.32 35.04
CA SER A 57 35.07 -9.76 33.74
C SER A 57 35.52 -8.62 32.82
N VAL A 58 35.24 -7.36 33.11
CA VAL A 58 35.42 -6.26 32.17
C VAL A 58 36.28 -5.08 32.73
N MET A 59 36.86 -5.18 33.92
CA MET A 59 37.77 -4.17 34.41
C MET A 59 39.24 -4.48 34.04
N GLY A 60 39.53 -4.35 32.76
CA GLY A 60 40.85 -4.22 32.19
C GLY A 60 40.80 -3.17 31.08
N GLN A 61 41.13 -1.94 31.45
CA GLN A 61 41.39 -0.81 30.53
C GLN A 61 40.28 -0.36 29.58
N ALA A 62 39.41 0.54 30.08
CA ALA A 62 38.86 1.67 29.29
C ALA A 62 38.24 2.71 30.24
N ASP A 63 38.78 3.92 30.23
CA ASP A 63 38.18 5.07 30.93
C ASP A 63 36.90 5.50 30.19
N ILE A 64 35.74 5.43 30.88
CA ILE A 64 34.48 5.89 30.35
C ILE A 64 34.11 7.22 31.03
N HIS A 65 34.17 8.30 30.27
CA HIS A 65 33.62 9.60 30.65
C HIS A 65 32.10 9.60 30.53
N PHE A 66 31.40 9.82 31.64
CA PHE A 66 29.93 10.01 31.67
C PHE A 66 29.60 11.49 31.49
N PHE A 67 28.84 11.80 30.45
CA PHE A 67 28.15 13.08 30.32
C PHE A 67 26.65 12.88 30.63
N PHE A 68 26.10 13.72 31.49
CA PHE A 68 24.67 13.75 31.80
C PHE A 68 23.91 14.53 30.73
N MET A 69 23.00 13.88 30.01
CA MET A 69 21.96 14.52 29.24
C MET A 69 20.57 13.94 29.57
N SER A 70 19.55 14.77 29.41
CA SER A 70 18.18 14.58 29.92
C SER A 70 17.41 13.37 29.37
N SER A 71 16.47 12.93 30.13
CA SER A 71 15.77 11.66 30.31
C SER A 71 15.05 10.96 29.14
N SER A 72 15.16 11.38 27.88
CA SER A 72 14.51 10.69 26.74
C SER A 72 15.45 9.89 25.83
N SER A 73 16.74 10.20 25.82
CA SER A 73 17.74 9.48 25.01
C SER A 73 18.25 8.20 25.68
N PHE A 74 18.05 8.04 26.97
CA PHE A 74 18.67 6.97 27.76
C PHE A 74 18.10 5.55 27.48
N LEU A 75 16.88 5.45 26.97
CA LEU A 75 16.28 4.16 26.65
C LEU A 75 16.70 3.63 25.26
N TYR A 76 17.00 4.53 24.34
CA TYR A 76 17.43 4.16 22.98
C TYR A 76 18.88 3.68 22.95
N ASP A 77 19.77 4.36 23.65
CA ASP A 77 21.19 3.98 23.73
C ASP A 77 21.40 2.67 24.49
N PHE A 78 20.52 2.33 25.43
CA PHE A 78 20.59 1.06 26.16
C PHE A 78 20.16 -0.15 25.31
N ALA A 79 19.24 0.03 24.36
CA ALA A 79 18.82 -1.00 23.41
C ALA A 79 19.91 -1.29 22.37
N ILE A 80 20.59 -0.27 21.86
CA ILE A 80 21.67 -0.39 20.87
C ILE A 80 22.92 -1.05 21.51
N CYS A 81 23.24 -0.72 22.75
CA CYS A 81 24.40 -1.30 23.43
C CYS A 81 24.20 -2.81 23.72
N ASN A 82 22.98 -3.26 24.03
CA ASN A 82 22.68 -4.68 24.20
C ASN A 82 22.74 -5.48 22.89
N TYR A 83 22.37 -4.85 21.77
CA TYR A 83 22.46 -5.50 20.45
C TYR A 83 23.90 -5.69 19.98
N CYS A 84 24.79 -4.71 20.22
CA CYS A 84 26.22 -4.81 19.94
C CYS A 84 26.93 -5.86 20.82
N LEU A 85 26.55 -6.02 22.10
CA LEU A 85 27.13 -7.05 22.98
C LEU A 85 26.70 -8.47 22.58
N LEU A 86 25.48 -8.66 22.07
CA LEU A 86 25.05 -9.95 21.55
C LEU A 86 25.78 -10.33 20.24
N CYS A 87 26.03 -9.38 19.36
CA CYS A 87 26.79 -9.60 18.12
C CYS A 87 28.27 -9.89 18.38
N TYR A 88 28.89 -9.27 19.39
CA TYR A 88 30.28 -9.53 19.75
C TYR A 88 30.49 -10.93 20.31
N ASN A 89 29.58 -11.44 21.12
CA ASN A 89 29.67 -12.80 21.71
C ASN A 89 29.39 -13.91 20.70
N LEU A 90 28.72 -13.64 19.58
CA LEU A 90 28.47 -14.64 18.54
C LEU A 90 29.66 -14.83 17.59
N ASN A 91 30.54 -13.84 17.47
CA ASN A 91 31.75 -13.97 16.63
C ASN A 91 32.92 -14.67 17.31
N GLU A 92 32.97 -14.77 18.64
CA GLU A 92 34.03 -15.51 19.33
C GLU A 92 33.79 -17.03 19.45
N LEU A 93 32.63 -17.55 19.01
CA LEU A 93 32.33 -18.99 19.04
C LEU A 93 32.72 -19.75 17.75
N THR A 94 33.32 -19.06 16.79
CA THR A 94 33.71 -19.67 15.50
C THR A 94 35.00 -20.52 15.48
N PRO A 95 35.98 -20.39 16.36
CA PRO A 95 37.20 -21.21 16.29
C PRO A 95 37.01 -22.70 16.73
N ARG A 96 35.96 -23.03 17.45
CA ARG A 96 35.77 -24.42 17.95
C ARG A 96 35.06 -25.36 16.97
N ARG A 97 34.59 -24.89 15.84
CA ARG A 97 33.95 -25.75 14.82
C ARG A 97 34.91 -26.34 13.80
N GLU A 98 36.11 -25.83 13.66
CA GLU A 98 37.10 -26.41 12.74
C GLU A 98 37.83 -27.62 13.32
N GLN A 99 38.07 -27.71 14.63
CA GLN A 99 38.70 -28.88 15.25
C GLN A 99 37.80 -30.13 15.28
N ALA A 100 36.49 -30.01 15.16
CA ALA A 100 35.57 -31.13 15.10
C ALA A 100 35.41 -31.74 13.69
N ARG A 101 36.02 -31.16 12.66
CA ARG A 101 35.95 -31.65 11.28
C ARG A 101 37.14 -32.56 10.89
N GLU A 102 38.23 -32.57 11.63
CA GLU A 102 39.43 -33.37 11.30
C GLU A 102 39.43 -34.81 11.85
N GLU A 103 38.51 -35.17 12.77
CA GLU A 103 38.48 -36.53 13.37
C GLU A 103 37.60 -37.55 12.62
N ILE A 104 36.93 -37.22 11.50
CA ILE A 104 36.01 -38.12 10.79
C ILE A 104 36.62 -38.70 9.52
N HIS A 105 37.91 -38.58 9.26
CA HIS A 105 38.54 -39.21 8.11
C HIS A 105 39.53 -40.29 8.54
N ARG A 106 39.04 -41.50 8.90
CA ARG A 106 39.81 -42.75 8.78
C ARG A 106 39.07 -43.70 7.83
N PRO A 107 39.73 -44.23 6.79
CA PRO A 107 39.08 -45.10 5.83
C PRO A 107 38.93 -46.52 6.41
N ALA A 108 37.68 -47.01 6.50
CA ALA A 108 37.39 -48.41 6.74
C ALA A 108 37.34 -49.16 5.42
N HIS A 109 38.15 -50.18 5.29
CA HIS A 109 38.29 -51.06 4.13
C HIS A 109 36.99 -51.76 3.72
N GLY A 110 36.71 -51.74 2.44
CA GLY A 110 36.16 -52.87 1.69
C GLY A 110 34.65 -53.11 1.79
N ARG A 111 33.84 -52.40 0.97
CA ARG A 111 32.63 -53.00 0.38
C ARG A 111 32.49 -52.54 -1.06
N LEU A 112 32.34 -53.48 -1.97
CA LEU A 112 32.08 -53.30 -3.38
C LEU A 112 30.85 -52.39 -3.58
N PHE A 113 31.08 -51.26 -4.23
CA PHE A 113 30.00 -50.42 -4.74
C PHE A 113 29.35 -51.08 -5.94
N ARG A 114 28.07 -51.48 -5.83
CA ARG A 114 27.22 -51.70 -7.00
C ARG A 114 26.86 -50.33 -7.58
N PRO A 115 26.89 -50.15 -8.91
CA PRO A 115 26.46 -48.88 -9.51
C PRO A 115 24.96 -48.68 -9.23
N ILE A 116 24.64 -47.60 -8.53
CA ILE A 116 23.26 -47.11 -8.35
C ILE A 116 22.86 -46.48 -9.68
N ASN A 117 21.89 -47.10 -10.36
CA ASN A 117 21.24 -46.53 -11.54
C ASN A 117 20.71 -45.12 -11.21
N HIS A 118 21.32 -44.10 -11.81
CA HIS A 118 20.87 -42.71 -11.79
C HIS A 118 19.71 -42.51 -12.78
N GLU A 119 18.54 -43.12 -12.53
CA GLU A 119 17.28 -42.75 -13.19
C GLU A 119 16.10 -42.97 -12.25
N ARG A 120 16.10 -42.23 -11.15
CA ARG A 120 14.87 -41.76 -10.52
C ARG A 120 14.97 -40.25 -10.41
N LYS A 121 14.49 -39.55 -11.44
CA LYS A 121 13.98 -38.17 -11.26
C LYS A 121 12.88 -38.30 -10.19
N GLN A 122 13.22 -38.05 -8.94
CA GLN A 122 12.21 -37.76 -7.94
C GLN A 122 11.53 -36.49 -8.45
N GLN A 123 10.35 -36.62 -9.03
CA GLN A 123 9.38 -35.58 -9.16
C GLN A 123 9.06 -35.23 -7.70
N ILE A 124 9.72 -34.22 -7.18
CA ILE A 124 9.29 -33.53 -5.94
C ILE A 124 7.96 -32.96 -6.33
N ASN A 125 6.89 -33.61 -5.89
CA ASN A 125 5.53 -33.06 -6.00
C ASN A 125 5.48 -31.89 -5.04
N MET A 126 5.92 -30.70 -5.50
CA MET A 126 5.81 -29.48 -4.71
C MET A 126 4.31 -29.19 -4.57
N GLU A 127 3.83 -29.15 -3.34
CA GLU A 127 2.47 -28.77 -3.03
C GLU A 127 2.20 -27.37 -3.60
N LYS A 128 1.11 -27.23 -4.35
CA LYS A 128 0.77 -25.92 -4.97
C LYS A 128 0.41 -24.91 -3.90
N LEU A 129 0.88 -23.68 -4.07
CA LEU A 129 0.51 -22.58 -3.19
C LEU A 129 -0.92 -22.11 -3.44
N ASN A 130 -1.63 -21.79 -2.39
CA ASN A 130 -3.00 -21.30 -2.46
C ASN A 130 -3.04 -19.77 -2.64
N VAL A 131 -3.51 -19.33 -3.80
CA VAL A 131 -3.74 -17.93 -4.14
C VAL A 131 -5.21 -17.60 -3.98
N VAL A 132 -5.54 -16.67 -3.08
CA VAL A 132 -6.88 -16.10 -3.01
C VAL A 132 -6.95 -14.90 -3.94
N ALA A 133 -7.74 -14.98 -5.00
CA ALA A 133 -8.05 -13.86 -5.88
C ALA A 133 -9.34 -13.18 -5.38
N LEU A 134 -9.20 -11.98 -4.79
CA LEU A 134 -10.33 -11.15 -4.36
C LEU A 134 -10.82 -10.31 -5.53
N PHE A 135 -12.14 -10.21 -5.72
CA PHE A 135 -12.71 -9.40 -6.80
C PHE A 135 -14.09 -8.83 -6.43
N GLY A 136 -14.60 -7.93 -7.26
CA GLY A 136 -15.84 -7.21 -7.02
C GLY A 136 -15.62 -5.96 -6.16
N GLY A 137 -16.17 -5.93 -4.96
CA GLY A 137 -16.00 -4.83 -4.00
C GLY A 137 -17.15 -3.83 -3.98
N GLN A 138 -17.18 -3.00 -2.93
CA GLN A 138 -18.17 -1.94 -2.71
C GLN A 138 -17.75 -0.63 -3.39
N SER A 139 -17.32 -0.68 -4.63
CA SER A 139 -16.87 0.49 -5.38
C SER A 139 -17.62 0.65 -6.69
N SER A 140 -17.53 1.83 -7.29
CA SER A 140 -18.07 2.08 -8.64
C SER A 140 -17.36 1.22 -9.71
N GLU A 141 -16.21 0.66 -9.39
CA GLU A 141 -15.38 -0.15 -10.30
C GLU A 141 -15.60 -1.65 -10.11
N HIS A 142 -16.68 -2.04 -9.42
CA HIS A 142 -17.05 -3.44 -9.16
C HIS A 142 -17.04 -4.30 -10.43
N VAL A 143 -17.67 -3.82 -11.50
CA VAL A 143 -17.77 -4.54 -12.78
C VAL A 143 -16.38 -4.71 -13.41
N VAL A 144 -15.54 -3.68 -13.35
CA VAL A 144 -14.16 -3.72 -13.87
C VAL A 144 -13.33 -4.74 -13.12
N SER A 145 -13.51 -4.83 -11.81
CA SER A 145 -12.88 -5.85 -10.97
C SER A 145 -13.30 -7.27 -11.36
N CYS A 146 -14.60 -7.49 -11.61
CA CYS A 146 -15.11 -8.76 -12.08
C CYS A 146 -14.56 -9.16 -13.48
N MET A 147 -14.27 -8.19 -14.32
CA MET A 147 -13.61 -8.42 -15.62
C MET A 147 -12.11 -8.68 -15.44
N SER A 148 -11.43 -7.91 -14.60
CA SER A 148 -10.00 -8.02 -14.33
C SER A 148 -9.63 -9.39 -13.74
N VAL A 149 -10.40 -9.90 -12.77
CA VAL A 149 -10.12 -11.20 -12.14
C VAL A 149 -10.18 -12.35 -13.13
N GLN A 150 -11.04 -12.29 -14.15
CA GLN A 150 -11.10 -13.32 -15.18
C GLN A 150 -9.77 -13.41 -15.95
N ASN A 151 -9.20 -12.26 -16.30
CA ASN A 151 -7.91 -12.21 -16.99
C ASN A 151 -6.75 -12.62 -16.06
N VAL A 152 -6.73 -12.13 -14.83
CA VAL A 152 -5.70 -12.50 -13.83
C VAL A 152 -5.74 -14.00 -13.58
N ALA A 153 -6.88 -14.58 -13.22
CA ALA A 153 -7.01 -16.00 -12.89
C ALA A 153 -6.77 -16.94 -14.07
N ALA A 154 -7.03 -16.48 -15.31
CA ALA A 154 -6.70 -17.23 -16.52
C ALA A 154 -5.18 -17.31 -16.74
N ASN A 155 -4.41 -16.29 -16.32
CA ASN A 155 -2.97 -16.19 -16.49
C ASN A 155 -2.15 -16.64 -15.27
N ILE A 156 -2.78 -17.07 -14.17
CA ILE A 156 -2.08 -17.70 -13.05
C ILE A 156 -1.57 -19.09 -13.47
N ASN A 157 -0.29 -19.36 -13.20
CA ASN A 157 0.33 -20.65 -13.46
C ASN A 157 -0.27 -21.77 -12.58
N LYS A 158 -1.14 -22.59 -13.18
CA LYS A 158 -1.86 -23.67 -12.49
C LYS A 158 -0.98 -24.84 -12.05
N GLU A 159 0.26 -24.89 -12.48
CA GLU A 159 1.21 -25.90 -11.98
C GLU A 159 1.82 -25.48 -10.64
N LYS A 160 1.97 -24.17 -10.39
CA LYS A 160 2.50 -23.61 -9.15
C LYS A 160 1.40 -23.29 -8.12
N TYR A 161 0.20 -22.90 -8.57
CA TYR A 161 -0.82 -22.30 -7.71
C TYR A 161 -2.19 -22.95 -7.83
N ASN A 162 -2.88 -23.04 -6.69
CA ASN A 162 -4.32 -23.29 -6.60
C ASN A 162 -5.03 -21.95 -6.47
N VAL A 163 -5.93 -21.62 -7.39
CA VAL A 163 -6.68 -20.36 -7.37
C VAL A 163 -7.99 -20.53 -6.62
N ILE A 164 -8.18 -19.70 -5.61
CA ILE A 164 -9.40 -19.62 -4.80
C ILE A 164 -10.07 -18.29 -5.09
N LEU A 165 -11.22 -18.30 -5.75
CA LEU A 165 -11.96 -17.10 -6.08
C LEU A 165 -12.83 -16.66 -4.90
N VAL A 166 -12.73 -15.40 -4.51
CA VAL A 166 -13.57 -14.77 -3.48
C VAL A 166 -14.14 -13.47 -4.03
N GLY A 167 -15.44 -13.47 -4.27
CA GLY A 167 -16.18 -12.30 -4.75
C GLY A 167 -16.75 -11.49 -3.58
N ILE A 168 -16.61 -10.18 -3.66
CA ILE A 168 -17.20 -9.22 -2.73
C ILE A 168 -18.34 -8.52 -3.45
N THR A 169 -19.59 -8.66 -2.98
CA THR A 169 -20.74 -7.99 -3.60
C THR A 169 -20.73 -6.49 -3.34
N GLU A 170 -21.59 -5.73 -4.02
CA GLU A 170 -21.76 -4.29 -3.81
C GLU A 170 -22.23 -3.96 -2.38
N GLU A 171 -22.94 -4.90 -1.71
CA GLU A 171 -23.33 -4.75 -0.31
C GLU A 171 -22.22 -5.19 0.67
N GLY A 172 -21.05 -5.62 0.17
CA GLY A 172 -19.90 -6.03 0.98
C GLY A 172 -19.97 -7.47 1.51
N ARG A 173 -20.77 -8.36 0.91
CA ARG A 173 -20.75 -9.78 1.26
C ARG A 173 -19.61 -10.49 0.57
N TRP A 174 -18.80 -11.21 1.34
CA TRP A 174 -17.70 -12.03 0.84
C TRP A 174 -18.19 -13.44 0.56
N LEU A 175 -18.06 -13.90 -0.66
CA LEU A 175 -18.56 -15.20 -1.15
C LEU A 175 -17.42 -15.97 -1.82
N LYS A 176 -17.24 -17.24 -1.42
CA LYS A 176 -16.40 -18.17 -2.16
C LYS A 176 -17.10 -18.58 -3.45
N VAL A 177 -16.38 -18.46 -4.56
CA VAL A 177 -16.87 -18.74 -5.92
C VAL A 177 -16.21 -20.02 -6.42
N ASP A 178 -16.98 -20.91 -7.05
CA ASP A 178 -16.48 -22.23 -7.42
C ASP A 178 -15.81 -22.25 -8.80
N SER A 179 -16.16 -21.33 -9.71
CA SER A 179 -15.59 -21.27 -11.05
C SER A 179 -15.55 -19.86 -11.65
N LEU A 180 -14.65 -19.65 -12.63
CA LEU A 180 -14.65 -18.42 -13.45
C LEU A 180 -15.90 -18.28 -14.32
N ASP A 181 -16.57 -19.39 -14.66
CA ASP A 181 -17.81 -19.33 -15.43
C ASP A 181 -18.96 -18.71 -14.63
N GLU A 182 -18.98 -18.92 -13.30
CA GLU A 182 -19.91 -18.20 -12.43
C GLU A 182 -19.65 -16.69 -12.42
N VAL A 183 -18.37 -16.26 -12.48
CA VAL A 183 -18.03 -14.85 -12.59
C VAL A 183 -18.45 -14.27 -13.93
N LYS A 184 -18.18 -14.96 -15.03
CA LYS A 184 -18.55 -14.53 -16.39
C LYS A 184 -20.06 -14.37 -16.56
N ASN A 185 -20.83 -15.29 -15.97
CA ASN A 185 -22.28 -15.33 -16.09
C ASN A 185 -23.00 -14.55 -14.97
N ASP A 186 -22.24 -13.88 -14.10
CA ASP A 186 -22.73 -13.12 -12.93
C ASP A 186 -23.64 -13.94 -11.98
N THR A 187 -23.46 -15.25 -11.92
CA THR A 187 -24.24 -16.16 -11.07
C THR A 187 -23.64 -16.33 -9.67
N TRP A 188 -22.37 -15.94 -9.46
CA TRP A 188 -21.62 -16.08 -8.24
C TRP A 188 -22.24 -15.34 -7.03
N ARG A 189 -23.00 -14.26 -7.27
CA ARG A 189 -23.65 -13.44 -6.22
C ARG A 189 -24.66 -14.21 -5.39
N THR A 190 -25.13 -15.34 -5.91
CA THR A 190 -26.07 -16.25 -5.23
C THR A 190 -25.37 -17.41 -4.52
N SER A 191 -24.03 -17.44 -4.48
CA SER A 191 -23.29 -18.48 -3.78
C SER A 191 -23.72 -18.59 -2.32
N GLY A 192 -24.03 -19.79 -1.88
CA GLY A 192 -24.33 -20.11 -0.49
C GLY A 192 -23.08 -20.24 0.41
N SER A 193 -21.88 -20.03 -0.16
CA SER A 193 -20.59 -20.20 0.53
C SER A 193 -20.04 -18.85 0.96
N ARG A 194 -20.23 -18.50 2.23
CA ARG A 194 -19.63 -17.27 2.80
C ARG A 194 -18.13 -17.46 3.01
N ALA A 195 -17.35 -16.46 2.66
CA ALA A 195 -15.92 -16.42 2.90
C ALA A 195 -15.58 -15.42 4.00
N VAL A 196 -14.64 -15.75 4.87
CA VAL A 196 -14.12 -14.86 5.91
C VAL A 196 -12.61 -15.04 5.96
N LEU A 197 -11.87 -13.99 5.61
CA LEU A 197 -10.42 -13.99 5.80
C LEU A 197 -10.12 -13.73 7.29
N SER A 198 -9.38 -14.64 7.93
CA SER A 198 -8.99 -14.48 9.33
C SER A 198 -7.96 -13.36 9.46
N PRO A 199 -8.18 -12.36 10.33
CA PRO A 199 -7.15 -11.38 10.66
C PRO A 199 -6.10 -11.91 11.65
N ASP A 200 -6.25 -13.15 12.11
CA ASP A 200 -5.33 -13.79 13.05
C ASP A 200 -4.07 -14.25 12.33
N ALA A 201 -2.95 -13.58 12.60
CA ALA A 201 -1.65 -13.87 11.97
C ALA A 201 -1.13 -15.29 12.21
N THR A 202 -1.65 -15.99 13.22
CA THR A 202 -1.24 -17.37 13.53
C THR A 202 -1.98 -18.41 12.70
N GLU A 203 -3.10 -18.04 12.06
CA GLU A 203 -3.94 -18.96 11.29
C GLU A 203 -3.59 -18.94 9.78
N LYS A 204 -3.49 -17.74 9.18
CA LYS A 204 -3.29 -17.54 7.72
C LYS A 204 -4.29 -18.36 6.88
N VAL A 205 -5.58 -18.22 7.17
CA VAL A 205 -6.62 -19.03 6.55
C VAL A 205 -7.78 -18.20 6.02
N LEU A 206 -8.43 -18.74 5.01
CA LEU A 206 -9.76 -18.38 4.58
C LEU A 206 -10.76 -19.37 5.18
N TRP A 207 -11.69 -18.89 5.97
CA TRP A 207 -12.83 -19.66 6.42
C TRP A 207 -13.92 -19.66 5.34
N VAL A 208 -14.39 -20.82 4.94
CA VAL A 208 -15.53 -21.00 4.07
C VAL A 208 -16.68 -21.61 4.87
N ILE A 209 -17.78 -20.90 4.95
CA ILE A 209 -18.97 -21.31 5.71
C ILE A 209 -20.09 -21.66 4.74
N ARG A 210 -20.43 -22.95 4.69
CA ARG A 210 -21.49 -23.49 3.83
C ARG A 210 -22.42 -24.41 4.63
N HIS A 211 -23.74 -24.19 4.57
CA HIS A 211 -24.73 -25.01 5.28
C HIS A 211 -24.44 -25.21 6.78
N GLY A 212 -23.99 -24.15 7.45
CA GLY A 212 -23.66 -24.20 8.89
C GLY A 212 -22.36 -24.92 9.25
N LYS A 213 -21.61 -25.43 8.27
CA LYS A 213 -20.27 -26.00 8.45
C LYS A 213 -19.22 -24.99 8.04
N ALA A 214 -18.15 -24.91 8.82
CA ALA A 214 -16.98 -24.06 8.53
C ALA A 214 -15.80 -24.94 8.16
N GLU A 215 -15.13 -24.57 7.08
CA GLU A 215 -13.92 -25.19 6.57
C GLU A 215 -12.78 -24.17 6.56
N LYS A 216 -11.57 -24.59 6.91
CA LYS A 216 -10.34 -23.78 6.83
C LYS A 216 -9.62 -24.12 5.54
N ILE A 217 -9.29 -23.08 4.76
CA ILE A 217 -8.41 -23.21 3.59
C ILE A 217 -7.15 -22.40 3.90
N PRO A 218 -5.96 -23.00 3.95
CA PRO A 218 -4.70 -22.25 4.08
C PRO A 218 -4.53 -21.26 2.95
N VAL A 219 -3.97 -20.07 3.24
CA VAL A 219 -3.72 -19.01 2.25
C VAL A 219 -2.24 -18.66 2.27
N ASP A 220 -1.58 -18.82 1.13
CA ASP A 220 -0.16 -18.49 0.97
C ASP A 220 0.02 -17.06 0.46
N VAL A 221 -0.85 -16.61 -0.43
CA VAL A 221 -0.82 -15.25 -1.00
C VAL A 221 -2.23 -14.80 -1.42
N VAL A 222 -2.48 -13.49 -1.36
CA VAL A 222 -3.71 -12.87 -1.85
C VAL A 222 -3.40 -11.99 -3.06
N PHE A 223 -4.20 -12.09 -4.11
CA PHE A 223 -4.21 -11.12 -5.19
C PHE A 223 -5.51 -10.30 -5.10
N PRO A 224 -5.45 -9.08 -4.53
CA PRO A 224 -6.62 -8.22 -4.40
C PRO A 224 -6.89 -7.51 -5.72
N VAL A 225 -7.58 -8.16 -6.65
CA VAL A 225 -7.99 -7.60 -7.95
C VAL A 225 -9.21 -6.70 -7.72
N LEU A 226 -9.04 -5.69 -6.87
CA LEU A 226 -10.07 -4.76 -6.43
C LEU A 226 -9.67 -3.34 -6.85
N HIS A 227 -10.60 -2.61 -7.46
CA HIS A 227 -10.35 -1.25 -7.93
C HIS A 227 -11.14 -0.23 -7.13
N GLY A 228 -10.55 0.95 -6.93
CA GLY A 228 -11.16 2.07 -6.22
C GLY A 228 -11.34 1.86 -4.71
N LEU A 229 -12.46 2.34 -4.19
CA LEU A 229 -12.78 2.36 -2.77
C LEU A 229 -12.72 0.98 -2.13
N TYR A 230 -12.12 0.87 -0.94
CA TYR A 230 -11.83 -0.35 -0.18
C TYR A 230 -10.85 -1.32 -0.85
N GLY A 231 -10.50 -1.11 -2.13
CA GLY A 231 -9.53 -1.92 -2.86
C GLY A 231 -8.16 -1.28 -2.96
N GLU A 232 -8.11 0.05 -3.19
CA GLU A 232 -6.87 0.82 -3.41
C GLU A 232 -6.59 1.87 -2.33
N ASP A 233 -7.36 1.93 -1.25
CA ASP A 233 -7.30 2.96 -0.21
C ASP A 233 -6.61 2.52 1.10
N GLY A 234 -6.01 1.33 1.11
CA GLY A 234 -5.35 0.76 2.29
C GLY A 234 -6.26 -0.11 3.16
N THR A 235 -7.58 -0.13 2.91
CA THR A 235 -8.55 -0.84 3.76
C THR A 235 -8.38 -2.36 3.66
N VAL A 236 -8.39 -2.93 2.46
CA VAL A 236 -8.15 -4.38 2.27
C VAL A 236 -6.70 -4.75 2.59
N GLN A 237 -5.75 -3.86 2.32
CA GLN A 237 -4.36 -4.06 2.68
C GLN A 237 -4.19 -4.16 4.20
N GLY A 238 -4.94 -3.36 4.97
CA GLY A 238 -4.92 -3.40 6.44
C GLY A 238 -5.32 -4.75 7.02
N ILE A 239 -6.34 -5.43 6.48
CA ILE A 239 -6.71 -6.78 6.95
C ILE A 239 -5.62 -7.81 6.58
N LEU A 240 -4.98 -7.68 5.41
CA LEU A 240 -3.91 -8.56 4.96
C LEU A 240 -2.63 -8.39 5.80
N GLU A 241 -2.29 -7.15 6.18
CA GLU A 241 -1.19 -6.86 7.11
C GLU A 241 -1.45 -7.45 8.51
N LEU A 242 -2.67 -7.31 9.04
CA LEU A 242 -3.04 -7.92 10.33
C LEU A 242 -2.91 -9.45 10.26
N ALA A 243 -3.36 -10.07 9.19
CA ALA A 243 -3.27 -11.50 8.96
C ALA A 243 -1.84 -11.98 8.67
N GLN A 244 -0.90 -11.08 8.37
CA GLN A 244 0.45 -11.39 7.89
C GLN A 244 0.44 -12.35 6.69
N ILE A 245 -0.53 -12.21 5.81
CA ILE A 245 -0.63 -12.96 4.56
C ILE A 245 0.00 -12.11 3.45
N PRO A 246 0.97 -12.63 2.69
CA PRO A 246 1.52 -11.96 1.52
C PRO A 246 0.42 -11.56 0.52
N TYR A 247 0.57 -10.43 -0.13
CA TYR A 247 -0.39 -9.95 -1.13
C TYR A 247 0.26 -9.15 -2.24
N VAL A 248 -0.33 -9.21 -3.41
CA VAL A 248 0.08 -8.44 -4.58
C VAL A 248 -0.35 -6.98 -4.43
N GLY A 249 0.53 -6.07 -4.80
CA GLY A 249 0.24 -4.64 -4.85
C GLY A 249 0.80 -3.84 -3.69
N CYS A 250 0.49 -2.57 -3.66
CA CYS A 250 0.97 -1.59 -2.70
C CYS A 250 0.50 -1.89 -1.26
N GLY A 251 1.28 -1.44 -0.28
CA GLY A 251 0.93 -1.54 1.14
C GLY A 251 -0.09 -0.50 1.59
N VAL A 252 -0.42 -0.53 2.89
CA VAL A 252 -1.43 0.38 3.48
C VAL A 252 -1.10 1.85 3.21
N LEU A 253 0.14 2.27 3.48
CA LEU A 253 0.55 3.68 3.32
C LEU A 253 0.45 4.11 1.86
N ALA A 254 1.09 3.37 0.95
CA ALA A 254 1.11 3.70 -0.46
C ALA A 254 -0.30 3.76 -1.05
N SER A 255 -1.15 2.78 -0.73
CA SER A 255 -2.54 2.75 -1.18
C SER A 255 -3.34 3.95 -0.66
N ALA A 256 -3.28 4.23 0.64
CA ALA A 256 -4.04 5.33 1.25
C ALA A 256 -3.62 6.71 0.73
N VAL A 257 -2.33 6.98 0.58
CA VAL A 257 -1.86 8.30 0.09
C VAL A 257 -2.05 8.45 -1.41
N SER A 258 -1.97 7.37 -2.19
CA SER A 258 -2.17 7.39 -3.64
C SER A 258 -3.63 7.58 -4.02
N MET A 259 -4.56 6.99 -3.27
CA MET A 259 -6.01 7.16 -3.49
C MET A 259 -6.46 8.58 -3.18
N ASP A 260 -5.85 9.25 -2.18
CA ASP A 260 -6.15 10.63 -1.82
C ASP A 260 -5.32 11.62 -2.63
N LYS A 261 -5.94 12.24 -3.64
CA LYS A 261 -5.28 13.16 -4.59
C LYS A 261 -4.58 14.34 -3.91
N LEU A 262 -5.15 14.90 -2.84
CA LEU A 262 -4.51 15.99 -2.10
C LEU A 262 -3.23 15.53 -1.41
N SER A 263 -3.23 14.34 -0.82
CA SER A 263 -2.06 13.76 -0.17
C SER A 263 -0.96 13.41 -1.18
N THR A 264 -1.33 12.80 -2.30
CA THR A 264 -0.41 12.50 -3.40
C THR A 264 0.25 13.77 -3.93
N LYS A 265 -0.53 14.83 -4.18
CA LYS A 265 -0.01 16.11 -4.68
C LYS A 265 1.00 16.76 -3.72
N LEU A 266 0.82 16.63 -2.42
CA LEU A 266 1.80 17.11 -1.44
C LEU A 266 3.12 16.35 -1.54
N ILE A 267 3.08 15.03 -1.77
CA ILE A 267 4.28 14.21 -1.95
C ILE A 267 4.98 14.57 -3.26
N VAL A 268 4.23 14.63 -4.36
CA VAL A 268 4.76 14.92 -5.70
C VAL A 268 5.37 16.33 -5.77
N LYS A 269 4.77 17.31 -5.09
CA LYS A 269 5.32 18.66 -4.97
C LYS A 269 6.73 18.66 -4.35
N ASN A 270 6.97 17.83 -3.33
CA ASN A 270 8.28 17.72 -2.69
C ASN A 270 9.33 17.06 -3.59
N LEU A 271 8.91 16.31 -4.61
CA LEU A 271 9.82 15.75 -5.62
C LEU A 271 10.21 16.78 -6.70
N GLY A 272 9.57 17.95 -6.73
CA GLY A 272 9.76 18.95 -7.78
C GLY A 272 9.22 18.52 -9.15
N ILE A 273 8.29 17.55 -9.19
CA ILE A 273 7.62 17.11 -10.42
C ILE A 273 6.44 18.05 -10.68
N ARG A 274 6.30 18.52 -11.93
CA ARG A 274 5.19 19.39 -12.35
C ARG A 274 3.86 18.63 -12.23
N GLN A 275 2.87 19.27 -11.68
CA GLN A 275 1.49 18.79 -11.56
C GLN A 275 0.53 19.97 -11.72
N ALA A 276 -0.74 19.72 -12.02
CA ALA A 276 -1.73 20.79 -12.08
C ALA A 276 -1.76 21.55 -10.76
N GLU A 277 -1.73 22.88 -10.82
CA GLU A 277 -1.96 23.72 -9.64
C GLU A 277 -3.38 23.53 -9.14
N TYR A 278 -3.59 23.67 -7.83
CA TYR A 278 -4.87 23.32 -7.24
C TYR A 278 -5.22 24.13 -6.01
N VAL A 279 -6.51 24.30 -5.79
CA VAL A 279 -7.11 24.87 -4.57
C VAL A 279 -7.81 23.75 -3.81
N PRO A 280 -7.37 23.40 -2.58
CA PRO A 280 -8.09 22.46 -1.74
C PRO A 280 -9.35 23.10 -1.17
N VAL A 281 -10.44 22.34 -1.11
CA VAL A 281 -11.73 22.75 -0.56
C VAL A 281 -12.25 21.65 0.34
N MET A 282 -12.68 22.04 1.56
CA MET A 282 -13.35 21.11 2.46
C MET A 282 -14.87 21.27 2.33
N LYS A 283 -15.61 20.17 2.46
CA LYS A 283 -17.07 20.16 2.38
C LYS A 283 -17.74 21.21 3.28
N GLU A 284 -17.20 21.40 4.48
CA GLU A 284 -17.69 22.34 5.46
C GLU A 284 -17.51 23.81 5.02
N GLU A 285 -16.54 24.09 4.16
CA GLU A 285 -16.31 25.43 3.60
C GLU A 285 -17.41 25.85 2.62
N LEU A 286 -18.19 24.89 2.07
CA LEU A 286 -19.27 25.18 1.12
C LEU A 286 -20.43 25.97 1.74
N GLU A 287 -20.50 26.07 3.08
CA GLU A 287 -21.40 27.01 3.76
C GLU A 287 -21.03 28.46 3.44
N GLN A 288 -19.81 28.75 3.01
CA GLN A 288 -19.31 30.04 2.59
C GLN A 288 -18.92 30.03 1.10
N MET A 289 -19.81 29.52 0.26
CA MET A 289 -19.58 29.25 -1.17
C MET A 289 -18.94 30.43 -1.92
N ASP A 290 -19.40 31.69 -1.66
CA ASP A 290 -18.81 32.86 -2.29
C ASP A 290 -17.33 33.05 -2.00
N GLN A 291 -16.88 32.70 -0.79
CA GLN A 291 -15.46 32.80 -0.42
C GLN A 291 -14.65 31.71 -1.07
N VAL A 292 -15.21 30.49 -1.17
CA VAL A 292 -14.59 29.36 -1.88
C VAL A 292 -14.45 29.68 -3.36
N ALA A 293 -15.54 30.11 -4.00
CA ALA A 293 -15.53 30.44 -5.42
C ALA A 293 -14.53 31.58 -5.72
N LYS A 294 -14.52 32.64 -4.90
CA LYS A 294 -13.54 33.72 -5.05
C LYS A 294 -12.09 33.19 -4.92
N ARG A 295 -11.81 32.33 -3.96
CA ARG A 295 -10.46 31.73 -3.78
C ARG A 295 -10.01 30.96 -5.01
N VAL A 296 -10.92 30.24 -5.68
CA VAL A 296 -10.63 29.51 -6.93
C VAL A 296 -10.41 30.51 -8.07
N GLU A 297 -11.29 31.52 -8.22
CA GLU A 297 -11.20 32.54 -9.28
C GLU A 297 -9.96 33.43 -9.14
N ASP A 298 -9.47 33.65 -7.91
CA ASP A 298 -8.22 34.39 -7.66
C ASP A 298 -6.99 33.53 -8.05
N ALA A 299 -7.13 32.19 -8.07
CA ALA A 299 -6.05 31.26 -8.39
C ALA A 299 -5.98 30.93 -9.89
N PHE A 300 -7.12 30.71 -10.54
CA PHE A 300 -7.18 30.23 -11.92
C PHE A 300 -8.25 30.92 -12.76
N PRO A 301 -8.00 31.13 -14.06
CA PRO A 301 -9.07 31.40 -15.01
C PRO A 301 -9.91 30.13 -15.25
N TYR A 302 -11.14 30.28 -15.69
CA TYR A 302 -11.95 29.19 -16.20
C TYR A 302 -11.44 28.74 -17.59
N PRO A 303 -11.61 27.46 -17.98
CA PRO A 303 -12.24 26.41 -17.21
C PRO A 303 -11.33 25.80 -16.13
N VAL A 304 -11.96 25.21 -15.08
CA VAL A 304 -11.28 24.46 -14.02
C VAL A 304 -11.91 23.08 -13.87
N PHE A 305 -11.16 22.13 -13.28
CA PHE A 305 -11.65 20.80 -12.95
C PHE A 305 -11.87 20.65 -11.44
N ILE A 306 -13.06 20.16 -11.07
CA ILE A 306 -13.41 19.85 -9.70
C ILE A 306 -13.33 18.34 -9.51
N LYS A 307 -12.62 17.88 -8.49
CA LYS A 307 -12.42 16.44 -8.22
C LYS A 307 -12.61 16.15 -6.72
N PRO A 308 -13.36 15.12 -6.33
CA PRO A 308 -13.24 14.56 -4.98
C PRO A 308 -11.82 14.05 -4.77
N SER A 309 -11.25 14.22 -3.57
CA SER A 309 -9.87 13.80 -3.31
C SER A 309 -9.71 12.29 -3.34
N ASN A 310 -10.70 11.57 -2.80
CA ASN A 310 -10.66 10.14 -2.57
C ASN A 310 -11.75 9.42 -3.39
N ALA A 311 -11.65 9.51 -4.72
CA ALA A 311 -12.57 8.88 -5.66
C ALA A 311 -11.82 8.41 -6.90
N GLY A 312 -12.23 7.25 -7.43
CA GLY A 312 -11.74 6.67 -8.68
C GLY A 312 -12.73 6.84 -9.84
N SER A 313 -12.30 6.44 -11.03
CA SER A 313 -13.13 6.37 -12.25
C SER A 313 -13.93 7.62 -12.57
N SER A 314 -13.32 8.78 -12.42
CA SER A 314 -13.92 10.10 -12.71
C SER A 314 -15.23 10.39 -11.96
N ARG A 315 -15.56 9.64 -10.89
CA ARG A 315 -16.81 9.82 -10.16
C ARG A 315 -16.80 11.14 -9.37
N GLY A 316 -17.82 11.97 -9.60
CA GLY A 316 -17.92 13.31 -9.00
C GLY A 316 -16.92 14.32 -9.55
N VAL A 317 -16.20 13.95 -10.64
CA VAL A 317 -15.33 14.88 -11.37
C VAL A 317 -16.19 15.70 -12.34
N SER A 318 -15.97 17.02 -12.38
CA SER A 318 -16.68 17.91 -13.32
C SER A 318 -15.79 19.04 -13.77
N ARG A 319 -16.03 19.49 -15.01
CA ARG A 319 -15.48 20.73 -15.55
C ARG A 319 -16.40 21.89 -15.22
N ALA A 320 -15.82 23.01 -14.85
CA ALA A 320 -16.54 24.26 -14.67
C ALA A 320 -16.00 25.34 -15.60
N ASP A 321 -16.89 25.94 -16.39
CA ASP A 321 -16.59 27.00 -17.35
C ASP A 321 -16.93 28.39 -16.80
N ASP A 322 -17.63 28.45 -15.66
CA ASP A 322 -18.05 29.67 -14.98
C ASP A 322 -18.30 29.39 -13.47
N ARG A 323 -18.59 30.48 -12.70
CA ARG A 323 -18.89 30.37 -11.29
C ARG A 323 -20.07 29.45 -10.98
N LYS A 324 -21.13 29.48 -11.79
CA LYS A 324 -22.32 28.68 -11.53
C LYS A 324 -22.02 27.17 -11.67
N SER A 325 -21.29 26.78 -12.70
CA SER A 325 -20.84 25.40 -12.90
C SER A 325 -19.83 24.99 -11.83
N LEU A 326 -18.94 25.88 -11.35
CA LEU A 326 -18.05 25.64 -10.23
C LEU A 326 -18.83 25.32 -8.95
N GLU A 327 -19.80 26.14 -8.56
CA GLU A 327 -20.62 25.93 -7.37
C GLU A 327 -21.41 24.62 -7.43
N ASN A 328 -21.94 24.26 -8.61
CA ASN A 328 -22.64 23.00 -8.81
C ASN A 328 -21.68 21.80 -8.72
N GLY A 329 -20.52 21.88 -9.34
CA GLY A 329 -19.50 20.84 -9.30
C GLY A 329 -18.95 20.62 -7.88
N LEU A 330 -18.74 21.68 -7.10
CA LEU A 330 -18.33 21.57 -5.69
C LEU A 330 -19.39 20.85 -4.84
N LYS A 331 -20.67 21.14 -5.05
CA LYS A 331 -21.78 20.46 -4.35
C LYS A 331 -21.83 18.97 -4.72
N GLU A 332 -21.68 18.67 -6.00
CA GLU A 332 -21.65 17.28 -6.48
C GLU A 332 -20.43 16.52 -5.93
N ALA A 333 -19.23 17.07 -6.03
CA ALA A 333 -18.02 16.46 -5.49
C ALA A 333 -18.13 16.18 -3.98
N ALA A 334 -18.81 17.08 -3.22
CA ALA A 334 -19.06 16.93 -1.79
C ALA A 334 -20.01 15.78 -1.43
N LEU A 335 -20.72 15.20 -2.38
CA LEU A 335 -21.49 13.95 -2.17
C LEU A 335 -20.58 12.71 -2.12
N HIS A 336 -19.42 12.80 -2.74
CA HIS A 336 -18.47 11.69 -2.89
C HIS A 336 -17.33 11.72 -1.87
N ASP A 337 -16.84 12.93 -1.51
CA ASP A 337 -15.81 13.08 -0.50
C ASP A 337 -15.96 14.42 0.26
N ARG A 338 -15.50 14.44 1.51
CA ARG A 338 -15.39 15.67 2.30
C ARG A 338 -14.23 16.56 1.87
N ARG A 339 -13.23 16.01 1.20
CA ARG A 339 -12.05 16.67 0.65
C ARG A 339 -12.19 16.80 -0.84
N ILE A 340 -12.09 18.02 -1.34
CA ILE A 340 -12.26 18.34 -2.76
C ILE A 340 -11.03 19.12 -3.20
N LEU A 341 -10.66 18.99 -4.46
CA LEU A 341 -9.68 19.86 -5.08
C LEU A 341 -10.27 20.46 -6.37
N VAL A 342 -9.91 21.71 -6.60
CA VAL A 342 -10.19 22.40 -7.86
C VAL A 342 -8.86 22.65 -8.54
N GLU A 343 -8.70 22.16 -9.75
CA GLU A 343 -7.44 22.20 -10.51
C GLU A 343 -7.56 23.11 -11.71
N GLU A 344 -6.43 23.74 -12.09
CA GLU A 344 -6.29 24.33 -13.41
C GLU A 344 -6.54 23.28 -14.50
N MET A 345 -7.11 23.69 -15.64
CA MET A 345 -7.26 22.79 -16.78
C MET A 345 -5.90 22.57 -17.46
N ILE A 346 -5.49 21.32 -17.58
CA ILE A 346 -4.35 20.92 -18.42
C ILE A 346 -4.87 20.40 -19.74
N VAL A 347 -4.33 20.91 -20.85
CA VAL A 347 -4.60 20.43 -22.20
C VAL A 347 -3.36 19.73 -22.71
N GLY A 348 -3.50 18.48 -23.14
CA GLY A 348 -2.39 17.67 -23.63
C GLY A 348 -2.80 16.22 -23.86
N HIS A 349 -1.83 15.39 -24.24
CA HIS A 349 -1.98 13.95 -24.39
C HIS A 349 -2.11 13.29 -23.03
N GLU A 350 -3.11 12.43 -22.81
CA GLU A 350 -3.19 11.57 -21.61
C GLU A 350 -2.28 10.37 -21.77
N VAL A 351 -1.26 10.25 -20.92
CA VAL A 351 -0.22 9.25 -21.03
C VAL A 351 -0.07 8.47 -19.74
N GLU A 352 -0.02 7.16 -19.84
CA GLU A 352 0.09 6.22 -18.72
C GLU A 352 1.43 5.48 -18.74
N CYS A 353 2.02 5.23 -17.57
CA CYS A 353 3.24 4.47 -17.38
C CYS A 353 3.06 3.41 -16.30
N ALA A 354 3.35 2.13 -16.63
CA ALA A 354 3.31 1.05 -15.67
C ALA A 354 4.63 0.96 -14.88
N VAL A 355 4.53 0.72 -13.57
CA VAL A 355 5.67 0.55 -12.68
C VAL A 355 5.58 -0.79 -11.96
N PHE A 356 6.73 -1.46 -11.79
CA PHE A 356 6.86 -2.73 -11.06
C PHE A 356 8.10 -2.69 -10.16
N GLY A 357 8.03 -3.32 -8.98
CA GLY A 357 9.17 -3.53 -8.07
C GLY A 357 8.89 -3.04 -6.65
N GLY A 358 9.93 -2.63 -5.95
CA GLY A 358 9.87 -2.18 -4.56
C GLY A 358 10.39 -3.21 -3.56
N GLY A 359 10.58 -2.80 -2.30
CA GLY A 359 11.27 -3.62 -1.31
C GLY A 359 12.74 -3.84 -1.68
N LYS A 360 13.16 -5.10 -1.83
CA LYS A 360 14.52 -5.48 -2.27
C LYS A 360 14.66 -5.53 -3.79
N GLU A 361 13.57 -5.50 -4.53
CA GLU A 361 13.58 -5.55 -5.99
C GLU A 361 13.65 -4.16 -6.58
N GLU A 362 14.45 -4.01 -7.64
CA GLU A 362 14.59 -2.73 -8.32
C GLU A 362 13.27 -2.26 -8.90
N VAL A 363 12.95 -0.98 -8.66
CA VAL A 363 11.78 -0.35 -9.25
C VAL A 363 12.06 0.04 -10.68
N ARG A 364 11.27 -0.46 -11.60
CA ARG A 364 11.39 -0.24 -13.05
C ARG A 364 10.07 0.24 -13.65
N ALA A 365 10.18 1.11 -14.64
CA ALA A 365 9.06 1.56 -15.47
C ALA A 365 9.01 0.78 -16.77
N SER A 366 7.81 0.59 -17.29
CA SER A 366 7.56 0.07 -18.64
C SER A 366 7.90 1.10 -19.73
N GLY A 367 7.32 0.99 -20.90
CA GLY A 367 7.10 2.09 -21.85
C GLY A 367 5.96 2.99 -21.39
N VAL A 368 5.60 3.91 -22.26
CA VAL A 368 4.44 4.79 -22.08
C VAL A 368 3.31 4.39 -23.03
N GLY A 369 2.08 4.68 -22.65
CA GLY A 369 0.92 4.48 -23.49
C GLY A 369 0.02 5.68 -23.45
N GLU A 370 -0.57 6.01 -24.57
CA GLU A 370 -1.49 7.14 -24.71
C GLU A 370 -2.93 6.67 -24.80
N ILE A 371 -3.81 7.42 -24.17
CA ILE A 371 -5.25 7.26 -24.27
C ILE A 371 -5.78 8.31 -25.26
N LEU A 372 -6.30 7.85 -26.39
CA LEU A 372 -7.02 8.67 -27.35
C LEU A 372 -8.50 8.64 -27.00
N ALA A 373 -8.94 9.61 -26.21
CA ALA A 373 -10.34 9.72 -25.81
C ALA A 373 -11.24 10.04 -27.00
N ALA A 374 -12.41 9.39 -27.07
CA ALA A 374 -13.40 9.66 -28.11
C ALA A 374 -14.22 10.95 -27.86
N ALA A 375 -14.06 11.59 -26.72
CA ALA A 375 -14.76 12.81 -26.30
C ALA A 375 -13.81 13.77 -25.58
N ASP A 376 -14.23 15.03 -25.47
CA ASP A 376 -13.48 16.10 -24.78
C ASP A 376 -13.18 15.80 -23.30
N PHE A 377 -13.79 14.76 -22.73
CA PHE A 377 -13.58 14.31 -21.37
C PHE A 377 -13.63 12.78 -21.29
N TYR A 378 -12.57 12.16 -20.75
CA TYR A 378 -12.44 10.71 -20.60
C TYR A 378 -13.08 10.26 -19.27
N ASP A 379 -14.42 10.14 -19.29
CA ASP A 379 -15.21 9.67 -18.16
C ASP A 379 -15.27 8.13 -18.07
N PHE A 380 -16.04 7.63 -17.09
CA PHE A 380 -16.19 6.20 -16.85
C PHE A 380 -16.76 5.45 -18.07
N ASP A 381 -17.74 6.03 -18.76
CA ASP A 381 -18.37 5.40 -19.93
C ASP A 381 -17.40 5.39 -21.12
N ALA A 382 -16.59 6.45 -21.30
CA ALA A 382 -15.54 6.51 -22.28
C ALA A 382 -14.41 5.50 -22.01
N LYS A 383 -14.13 5.20 -20.74
CA LYS A 383 -13.07 4.24 -20.34
C LYS A 383 -13.43 2.78 -20.62
N TYR A 384 -14.69 2.39 -20.42
CA TYR A 384 -15.05 0.97 -20.38
C TYR A 384 -16.12 0.54 -21.39
N TYR A 385 -16.92 1.48 -21.90
CA TYR A 385 -18.05 1.19 -22.77
C TYR A 385 -17.99 1.85 -24.15
N ASN A 386 -17.16 2.86 -24.34
CA ASN A 386 -17.05 3.54 -25.63
C ASN A 386 -15.98 2.86 -26.51
N SER A 387 -16.43 2.21 -27.59
CA SER A 387 -15.56 1.52 -28.56
C SER A 387 -14.67 2.45 -29.38
N ASP A 388 -14.89 3.76 -29.32
CA ASP A 388 -14.14 4.76 -30.11
C ASP A 388 -12.89 5.26 -29.37
N SER A 389 -12.78 5.02 -28.04
CA SER A 389 -11.55 5.26 -27.32
C SER A 389 -10.48 4.24 -27.71
N ARG A 390 -9.27 4.71 -27.99
CA ARG A 390 -8.14 3.87 -28.42
C ARG A 390 -6.96 4.04 -27.49
N THR A 391 -6.21 2.97 -27.33
CA THR A 391 -4.94 2.96 -26.63
C THR A 391 -3.80 2.83 -27.64
N VAL A 392 -2.76 3.66 -27.51
CA VAL A 392 -1.56 3.61 -28.34
C VAL A 392 -0.38 3.29 -27.43
N VAL A 393 0.28 2.18 -27.67
CA VAL A 393 1.51 1.80 -26.95
C VAL A 393 2.71 2.43 -27.67
N ASP A 394 3.62 3.03 -26.90
CA ASP A 394 4.79 3.77 -27.39
C ASP A 394 4.40 4.89 -28.39
N PRO A 395 3.54 5.84 -28.00
CA PRO A 395 3.15 6.97 -28.84
C PRO A 395 4.36 7.88 -29.15
N GLU A 396 4.27 8.59 -30.25
CA GLU A 396 5.21 9.69 -30.56
C GLU A 396 4.87 10.90 -29.69
N LEU A 397 5.70 11.19 -28.69
CA LEU A 397 5.53 12.34 -27.80
C LEU A 397 6.58 13.42 -28.09
N PRO A 398 6.27 14.70 -27.79
CA PRO A 398 7.22 15.80 -28.00
C PRO A 398 8.49 15.65 -27.16
N GLY A 399 9.65 15.95 -27.75
CA GLY A 399 10.93 16.06 -27.06
C GLY A 399 11.37 14.78 -26.35
N ASN A 400 11.64 14.87 -25.04
CA ASN A 400 12.07 13.76 -24.18
C ASN A 400 10.97 13.32 -23.18
N ALA A 401 9.71 13.66 -23.47
CA ALA A 401 8.60 13.45 -22.53
C ALA A 401 8.44 11.99 -22.10
N ALA A 402 8.62 11.02 -22.99
CA ALA A 402 8.51 9.60 -22.66
C ALA A 402 9.52 9.16 -21.59
N GLU A 403 10.77 9.62 -21.66
CA GLU A 403 11.78 9.28 -20.65
C GLU A 403 11.53 10.02 -19.32
N GLU A 404 11.16 11.31 -19.39
CA GLU A 404 10.79 12.10 -18.19
C GLU A 404 9.61 11.47 -17.44
N ILE A 405 8.60 10.95 -18.16
CA ILE A 405 7.47 10.22 -17.58
C ILE A 405 7.97 8.97 -16.84
N ARG A 406 8.82 8.16 -17.48
CA ARG A 406 9.34 6.92 -16.89
C ARG A 406 10.15 7.19 -15.62
N GLU A 407 11.04 8.18 -15.64
CA GLU A 407 11.83 8.60 -14.48
C GLU A 407 10.93 9.14 -13.37
N SER A 408 9.95 9.99 -13.71
CA SER A 408 9.00 10.58 -12.77
C SER A 408 8.11 9.51 -12.15
N ALA A 409 7.61 8.55 -12.93
CA ALA A 409 6.80 7.45 -12.44
C ALA A 409 7.54 6.60 -11.39
N VAL A 410 8.81 6.25 -11.64
CA VAL A 410 9.67 5.54 -10.68
C VAL A 410 9.89 6.36 -9.41
N ARG A 411 10.15 7.67 -9.52
CA ARG A 411 10.36 8.56 -8.38
C ARG A 411 9.11 8.70 -7.53
N ILE A 412 7.94 8.87 -8.16
CA ILE A 412 6.64 8.97 -7.47
C ILE A 412 6.33 7.66 -6.76
N PHE A 413 6.45 6.52 -7.44
CA PHE A 413 6.21 5.20 -6.87
C PHE A 413 7.07 4.95 -5.61
N LYS A 414 8.36 5.28 -5.68
CA LYS A 414 9.26 5.17 -4.52
C LYS A 414 8.87 6.12 -3.38
N ALA A 415 8.43 7.33 -3.70
CA ALA A 415 8.09 8.34 -2.69
C ALA A 415 6.80 8.04 -1.92
N VAL A 416 5.86 7.32 -2.53
CA VAL A 416 4.65 6.84 -1.84
C VAL A 416 4.86 5.51 -1.12
N ASP A 417 6.07 4.95 -1.08
CA ASP A 417 6.40 3.61 -0.57
C ASP A 417 5.71 2.50 -1.38
N GLY A 418 5.74 2.62 -2.70
CA GLY A 418 5.13 1.68 -3.63
C GLY A 418 5.77 0.29 -3.58
N TYR A 419 4.93 -0.73 -3.77
CA TYR A 419 5.34 -2.13 -3.78
C TYR A 419 4.50 -2.93 -4.79
N GLY A 420 5.14 -3.82 -5.54
CA GLY A 420 4.50 -4.67 -6.55
C GLY A 420 4.22 -3.92 -7.82
N LEU A 421 3.10 -3.24 -7.91
CA LEU A 421 2.66 -2.58 -9.14
C LEU A 421 1.99 -1.24 -8.90
N SER A 422 2.04 -0.39 -9.91
CA SER A 422 1.17 0.78 -10.07
C SER A 422 1.13 1.24 -11.52
N ARG A 423 0.17 2.08 -11.87
CA ARG A 423 0.14 2.88 -13.09
C ARG A 423 0.16 4.34 -12.69
N VAL A 424 1.06 5.10 -13.28
CA VAL A 424 1.20 6.54 -13.04
C VAL A 424 0.80 7.27 -14.30
N ASP A 425 -0.12 8.22 -14.15
CA ASP A 425 -0.81 8.88 -15.24
C ASP A 425 -0.36 10.34 -15.33
N PHE A 426 -0.13 10.82 -16.54
CA PHE A 426 0.40 12.14 -16.85
C PHE A 426 -0.37 12.81 -17.99
N PHE A 427 -0.25 14.12 -18.09
CA PHE A 427 -0.51 14.86 -19.30
C PHE A 427 0.81 15.29 -19.93
N VAL A 428 0.89 15.26 -21.26
CA VAL A 428 1.99 15.83 -22.04
C VAL A 428 1.45 16.95 -22.91
N LYS A 429 1.89 18.18 -22.66
CA LYS A 429 1.47 19.33 -23.44
C LYS A 429 2.15 19.37 -24.83
N GLU A 430 1.64 20.18 -25.75
CA GLU A 430 2.21 20.34 -27.09
C GLU A 430 3.68 20.81 -27.07
N ASP A 431 4.08 21.58 -26.06
CA ASP A 431 5.46 22.04 -25.87
C ASP A 431 6.38 20.99 -25.22
N GLY A 432 5.85 19.81 -24.89
CA GLY A 432 6.58 18.71 -24.28
C GLY A 432 6.61 18.76 -22.74
N GLU A 433 5.96 19.73 -22.08
CA GLU A 433 5.87 19.76 -20.62
C GLU A 433 5.09 18.55 -20.10
N VAL A 434 5.73 17.78 -19.19
CA VAL A 434 5.13 16.61 -18.53
C VAL A 434 4.46 17.05 -17.24
N VAL A 435 3.18 16.75 -17.07
CA VAL A 435 2.38 17.14 -15.91
C VAL A 435 1.80 15.90 -15.24
N PHE A 436 2.17 15.61 -14.01
CA PHE A 436 1.61 14.49 -13.23
C PHE A 436 0.11 14.69 -12.99
N ASN A 437 -0.67 13.63 -13.20
CA ASN A 437 -2.11 13.58 -12.90
C ASN A 437 -2.41 12.76 -11.66
N GLU A 438 -2.24 11.43 -11.69
CA GLU A 438 -2.54 10.54 -10.57
C GLU A 438 -1.69 9.26 -10.58
N ILE A 439 -1.74 8.48 -9.51
CA ILE A 439 -1.14 7.16 -9.38
C ILE A 439 -2.21 6.16 -8.94
N ASN A 440 -2.31 5.03 -9.64
CA ASN A 440 -3.24 3.94 -9.40
C ASN A 440 -2.48 2.73 -8.87
N THR A 441 -2.76 2.30 -7.64
CA THR A 441 -1.98 1.25 -6.94
C THR A 441 -2.43 -0.17 -7.26
N MET A 442 -3.62 -0.32 -7.86
CA MET A 442 -4.12 -1.57 -8.43
C MET A 442 -4.76 -1.29 -9.78
N PRO A 443 -3.95 -1.06 -10.83
CA PRO A 443 -4.47 -0.72 -12.15
C PRO A 443 -5.32 -1.85 -12.74
N GLY A 444 -6.20 -1.52 -13.67
CA GLY A 444 -7.03 -2.48 -14.38
C GLY A 444 -6.21 -3.60 -15.03
N PHE A 445 -6.76 -4.81 -15.01
CA PHE A 445 -6.17 -6.02 -15.58
C PHE A 445 -7.08 -6.70 -16.62
N THR A 446 -7.99 -5.95 -17.24
CA THR A 446 -8.81 -6.45 -18.35
C THR A 446 -7.96 -6.71 -19.60
N ALA A 447 -8.54 -7.29 -20.62
CA ALA A 447 -7.82 -7.57 -21.88
C ALA A 447 -7.29 -6.29 -22.58
N ILE A 448 -7.96 -5.16 -22.36
CA ILE A 448 -7.64 -3.86 -22.94
C ILE A 448 -6.98 -2.88 -21.95
N SER A 449 -6.66 -3.33 -20.74
CA SER A 449 -6.04 -2.46 -19.74
C SER A 449 -4.59 -2.14 -20.08
N MET A 450 -4.21 -0.88 -19.94
CA MET A 450 -2.89 -0.37 -20.33
C MET A 450 -1.75 -1.04 -19.55
N TYR A 451 -1.91 -1.29 -18.23
CA TYR A 451 -0.84 -1.85 -17.41
C TYR A 451 -0.25 -3.16 -18.00
N PRO A 452 -1.03 -4.23 -18.27
CA PRO A 452 -0.49 -5.44 -18.88
C PRO A 452 -0.03 -5.23 -20.33
N MET A 453 -0.66 -4.34 -21.09
CA MET A 453 -0.25 -4.05 -22.48
C MET A 453 1.14 -3.43 -22.55
N LEU A 454 1.46 -2.50 -21.64
CA LEU A 454 2.77 -1.84 -21.59
C LEU A 454 3.90 -2.83 -21.25
N TRP A 455 3.66 -3.79 -20.37
CA TRP A 455 4.62 -4.84 -20.05
C TRP A 455 4.77 -5.85 -21.21
N GLU A 456 3.67 -6.20 -21.86
CA GLU A 456 3.68 -7.08 -23.03
C GLU A 456 4.53 -6.47 -24.19
N ALA A 457 4.42 -5.17 -24.41
CA ALA A 457 5.27 -4.43 -25.37
C ALA A 457 6.77 -4.44 -24.97
N ARG A 458 7.08 -4.69 -23.72
CA ARG A 458 8.47 -4.87 -23.22
C ARG A 458 8.89 -6.35 -23.15
N GLY A 459 8.12 -7.26 -23.76
CA GLY A 459 8.42 -8.69 -23.83
C GLY A 459 8.02 -9.47 -22.58
N VAL A 460 7.26 -8.86 -21.65
CA VAL A 460 6.74 -9.54 -20.45
C VAL A 460 5.28 -9.89 -20.71
N GLY A 461 5.02 -11.10 -21.21
CA GLY A 461 3.66 -11.59 -21.44
C GLY A 461 2.83 -11.69 -20.16
N LYS A 462 1.50 -11.76 -20.31
CA LYS A 462 0.54 -11.69 -19.18
C LYS A 462 0.76 -12.78 -18.14
N GLU A 463 1.02 -14.02 -18.56
CA GLU A 463 1.31 -15.15 -17.64
C GLU A 463 2.57 -14.87 -16.81
N LYS A 464 3.64 -14.40 -17.46
CA LYS A 464 4.89 -14.04 -16.82
C LYS A 464 4.72 -12.86 -15.84
N LEU A 465 3.95 -11.85 -16.23
CA LEU A 465 3.67 -10.68 -15.41
C LEU A 465 2.92 -11.07 -14.14
N VAL A 466 1.88 -11.91 -14.25
CA VAL A 466 1.10 -12.40 -13.10
C VAL A 466 1.97 -13.27 -12.19
N ASP A 467 2.82 -14.14 -12.76
CA ASP A 467 3.75 -14.97 -12.01
C ASP A 467 4.78 -14.12 -11.25
N ASP A 468 5.38 -13.10 -11.91
CA ASP A 468 6.32 -12.17 -11.29
C ASP A 468 5.67 -11.39 -10.13
N LEU A 469 4.44 -10.93 -10.29
CA LEU A 469 3.70 -10.23 -9.25
C LEU A 469 3.43 -11.13 -8.02
N LEU A 470 3.07 -12.39 -8.24
CA LEU A 470 2.86 -13.36 -7.16
C LEU A 470 4.18 -13.73 -6.46
N GLU A 471 5.24 -14.00 -7.23
CA GLU A 471 6.56 -14.29 -6.66
C GLU A 471 7.12 -13.10 -5.87
N HIS A 472 6.91 -11.87 -6.36
CA HIS A 472 7.29 -10.66 -5.65
C HIS A 472 6.50 -10.48 -4.35
N ALA A 473 5.18 -10.74 -4.38
CA ALA A 473 4.32 -10.67 -3.22
C ALA A 473 4.74 -11.67 -2.12
N LEU A 474 5.10 -12.89 -2.48
CA LEU A 474 5.57 -13.90 -1.53
C LEU A 474 6.83 -13.48 -0.75
N LYS A 475 7.65 -12.60 -1.32
CA LYS A 475 8.86 -12.04 -0.69
C LYS A 475 8.58 -10.86 0.26
N ARG A 476 7.33 -10.38 0.35
CA ARG A 476 6.95 -9.17 1.13
C ARG A 476 7.43 -9.20 2.57
N TYR A 477 7.37 -10.33 3.23
CA TYR A 477 7.77 -10.49 4.64
C TYR A 477 9.11 -11.20 4.83
N GLU A 478 9.88 -11.43 3.76
CA GLU A 478 11.26 -11.89 3.86
C GLU A 478 12.14 -10.75 4.39
N ARG A 479 12.59 -10.87 5.63
CA ARG A 479 13.46 -9.90 6.31
C ARG A 479 14.92 -10.15 6.05
#